data_946a34a06a159fbc51a20ff08bd5fce4
#
_entry.id   946a34a06a159fbc51a20ff08bd5fce4
#
_cell.length_a   1.000
_cell.length_b   1.000
_cell.length_c   1.000
_cell.angle_alpha   90.00
_cell.angle_beta   90.00
_cell.angle_gamma   90.00
#
_symmetry.space_group_name_H-M   'P 1'
#
loop_
_entity.id
_entity.type
_entity.pdbx_description
1 polymer ?
#
loop_
_entity_poly.entity_id
_entity_poly.type
_entity_poly.pdbx_seq_one_letter_code
_entity_poly.pdbx_strand_id
1 'polypeptide(L)'
;MLFENLKIRDVNLKNRVVVSPMCQYSAKDGYIQTHHKTHYGQLAMGGAGLIFLEATGVTAQGRITNGCLGIWDDKQIEGLREITQSIKVLGSIPAIQLGHAGQKASMQRPWHGNGPQTTIDTDRGDIIWEPIAPMDRPLDEGWLKPRKMERKELDEVRDAFVKASERSIEAGFEVIEIHMAHGYLLHSFLSPLSNSRNDEYGGSIENRMRFPLEVVKKVRETIGENVPLFVRISAEDGLDGGWTIEDSINFCHILKEQGV
;
A
#
# COMPACT_ATOMS: atom_id res chain seq x y z
N MET A 1 1.08 -25.19 14.89
CA MET A 1 1.21 -25.56 13.46
C MET A 1 0.24 -24.74 12.60
N LEU A 2 -0.02 -25.07 11.32
CA LEU A 2 -0.80 -24.19 10.42
C LEU A 2 -2.19 -23.80 10.94
N PHE A 3 -2.90 -24.75 11.56
CA PHE A 3 -4.25 -24.54 12.09
C PHE A 3 -4.32 -24.17 13.57
N GLU A 4 -3.18 -23.89 14.21
CA GLU A 4 -3.15 -23.37 15.57
C GLU A 4 -3.34 -21.86 15.59
N ASN A 5 -3.97 -21.37 16.65
CA ASN A 5 -4.15 -19.95 16.88
C ASN A 5 -2.78 -19.22 16.93
N LEU A 6 -2.78 -18.01 16.44
CA LEU A 6 -1.62 -17.11 16.53
C LEU A 6 -2.08 -15.76 17.08
N LYS A 7 -1.53 -15.36 18.22
CA LYS A 7 -1.74 -14.02 18.76
C LYS A 7 -0.65 -13.08 18.27
N ILE A 8 -1.06 -11.95 17.68
CA ILE A 8 -0.19 -10.85 17.26
C ILE A 8 -0.73 -9.59 17.92
N ARG A 9 -0.02 -9.05 18.92
CA ARG A 9 -0.52 -7.98 19.79
C ARG A 9 -1.89 -8.34 20.37
N ASP A 10 -2.93 -7.54 20.17
CA ASP A 10 -4.27 -7.84 20.68
C ASP A 10 -5.14 -8.65 19.72
N VAL A 11 -4.63 -8.94 18.52
CA VAL A 11 -5.37 -9.72 17.52
C VAL A 11 -5.07 -11.21 17.64
N ASN A 12 -6.12 -12.03 17.66
CA ASN A 12 -6.03 -13.47 17.75
C ASN A 12 -6.52 -14.14 16.47
N LEU A 13 -5.60 -14.67 15.68
CA LEU A 13 -5.90 -15.40 14.44
C LEU A 13 -6.29 -16.84 14.76
N LYS A 14 -7.42 -17.33 14.22
CA LYS A 14 -7.89 -18.74 14.39
C LYS A 14 -6.97 -19.76 13.75
N ASN A 15 -6.14 -19.38 12.80
CA ASN A 15 -5.12 -20.17 12.13
C ASN A 15 -4.08 -19.26 11.46
N ARG A 16 -3.03 -19.85 10.88
CA ARG A 16 -1.92 -19.12 10.25
C ARG A 16 -2.05 -18.98 8.73
N VAL A 17 -3.26 -19.21 8.19
CA VAL A 17 -3.55 -18.97 6.76
C VAL A 17 -3.87 -17.50 6.57
N VAL A 18 -3.08 -16.85 5.73
CA VAL A 18 -3.20 -15.42 5.42
C VAL A 18 -3.47 -15.25 3.93
N VAL A 19 -4.53 -14.52 3.60
CA VAL A 19 -4.78 -14.07 2.23
C VAL A 19 -4.00 -12.78 2.00
N SER A 20 -3.03 -12.83 1.09
CA SER A 20 -2.23 -11.67 0.70
C SER A 20 -3.05 -10.59 -0.01
N PRO A 21 -2.65 -9.31 0.06
CA PRO A 21 -3.30 -8.25 -0.72
C PRO A 21 -3.12 -8.50 -2.23
N MET A 22 -4.23 -8.52 -2.97
CA MET A 22 -4.27 -8.78 -4.42
C MET A 22 -5.22 -7.80 -5.08
N CYS A 23 -4.70 -6.87 -5.88
CA CYS A 23 -5.48 -5.84 -6.56
C CYS A 23 -6.55 -6.45 -7.46
N GLN A 24 -7.79 -6.01 -7.28
CA GLN A 24 -8.94 -6.44 -8.06
C GLN A 24 -9.25 -5.49 -9.22
N TYR A 25 -8.74 -4.26 -9.17
CA TYR A 25 -8.94 -3.21 -10.17
C TYR A 25 -10.41 -2.97 -10.54
N SER A 26 -11.33 -3.27 -9.63
CA SER A 26 -12.78 -3.27 -9.83
C SER A 26 -13.49 -2.16 -9.07
N ALA A 27 -12.75 -1.26 -8.43
CA ALA A 27 -13.31 -0.08 -7.77
C ALA A 27 -13.75 0.97 -8.78
N LYS A 28 -14.68 1.81 -8.36
CA LYS A 28 -15.07 3.03 -9.07
C LYS A 28 -14.78 4.20 -8.16
N ASP A 29 -13.92 5.12 -8.60
CA ASP A 29 -13.49 6.29 -7.81
C ASP A 29 -13.02 5.95 -6.39
N GLY A 30 -12.34 4.81 -6.24
CA GLY A 30 -11.87 4.29 -4.95
C GLY A 30 -12.94 3.59 -4.09
N TYR A 31 -14.20 3.57 -4.52
CA TYR A 31 -15.29 3.00 -3.74
C TYR A 31 -15.45 1.50 -3.96
N ILE A 32 -15.79 0.81 -2.86
CA ILE A 32 -16.19 -0.60 -2.85
C ILE A 32 -17.36 -0.84 -3.83
N GLN A 33 -17.28 -1.94 -4.58
CA GLN A 33 -18.31 -2.43 -5.48
C GLN A 33 -18.78 -3.83 -5.03
N THR A 34 -19.88 -4.32 -5.61
CA THR A 34 -20.41 -5.68 -5.34
C THR A 34 -19.35 -6.76 -5.53
N HIS A 35 -18.46 -6.60 -6.52
CA HIS A 35 -17.34 -7.52 -6.74
C HIS A 35 -16.50 -7.74 -5.47
N HIS A 36 -16.11 -6.67 -4.78
CA HIS A 36 -15.29 -6.75 -3.58
C HIS A 36 -16.01 -7.48 -2.43
N LYS A 37 -17.31 -7.21 -2.24
CA LYS A 37 -18.13 -7.89 -1.22
C LYS A 37 -18.14 -9.41 -1.46
N THR A 38 -18.36 -9.82 -2.70
CA THR A 38 -18.37 -11.24 -3.09
C THR A 38 -16.98 -11.86 -2.94
N HIS A 39 -15.93 -11.20 -3.45
CA HIS A 39 -14.55 -11.70 -3.44
C HIS A 39 -14.04 -11.95 -2.01
N TYR A 40 -14.11 -10.93 -1.14
CA TYR A 40 -13.62 -11.05 0.24
C TYR A 40 -14.52 -11.97 1.09
N GLY A 41 -15.83 -11.99 0.82
CA GLY A 41 -16.75 -12.92 1.46
C GLY A 41 -16.42 -14.39 1.16
N GLN A 42 -16.10 -14.71 -0.10
CA GLN A 42 -15.68 -16.08 -0.47
C GLN A 42 -14.37 -16.49 0.22
N LEU A 43 -13.39 -15.60 0.30
CA LEU A 43 -12.12 -15.86 0.99
C LEU A 43 -12.35 -16.12 2.49
N ALA A 44 -13.24 -15.37 3.13
CA ALA A 44 -13.58 -15.55 4.54
C ALA A 44 -14.32 -16.87 4.78
N MET A 45 -15.27 -17.26 3.91
CA MET A 45 -15.92 -18.57 3.93
C MET A 45 -14.93 -19.72 3.72
N GLY A 46 -13.84 -19.47 2.97
CA GLY A 46 -12.74 -20.43 2.80
C GLY A 46 -11.95 -20.71 4.08
N GLY A 47 -12.17 -19.96 5.17
CA GLY A 47 -11.65 -20.23 6.49
C GLY A 47 -10.26 -19.64 6.81
N ALA A 48 -9.73 -18.71 6.00
CA ALA A 48 -8.48 -18.01 6.30
C ALA A 48 -8.55 -17.28 7.67
N GLY A 49 -7.44 -17.24 8.41
CA GLY A 49 -7.34 -16.55 9.69
C GLY A 49 -7.27 -15.03 9.52
N LEU A 50 -6.55 -14.57 8.51
CA LEU A 50 -6.34 -13.16 8.21
C LEU A 50 -6.58 -12.90 6.72
N ILE A 51 -7.30 -11.84 6.40
CA ILE A 51 -7.59 -11.46 5.01
C ILE A 51 -7.21 -10.01 4.79
N PHE A 52 -6.18 -9.79 3.97
CA PHE A 52 -5.84 -8.45 3.51
C PHE A 52 -6.73 -8.04 2.33
N LEU A 53 -7.29 -6.85 2.43
CA LEU A 53 -7.79 -6.16 1.25
C LEU A 53 -6.61 -5.75 0.37
N GLU A 54 -6.92 -5.58 -0.91
CA GLU A 54 -5.97 -5.13 -1.93
C GLU A 54 -5.25 -3.83 -1.56
N ALA A 55 -4.14 -3.53 -2.27
CA ALA A 55 -3.46 -2.25 -2.13
C ALA A 55 -4.46 -1.10 -2.32
N THR A 56 -4.69 -0.36 -1.24
CA THR A 56 -5.68 0.71 -1.13
C THR A 56 -4.97 2.06 -1.13
N GLY A 57 -5.32 2.92 -2.08
CA GLY A 57 -4.68 4.22 -2.26
C GLY A 57 -4.94 5.16 -1.09
N VAL A 58 -3.87 5.73 -0.51
CA VAL A 58 -3.96 6.74 0.56
C VAL A 58 -4.29 8.13 0.01
N THR A 59 -4.09 8.34 -1.30
CA THR A 59 -4.52 9.52 -2.06
C THR A 59 -5.12 9.09 -3.40
N ALA A 60 -5.96 9.91 -4.00
CA ALA A 60 -6.48 9.64 -5.35
C ALA A 60 -5.34 9.55 -6.39
N GLN A 61 -4.31 10.39 -6.27
CA GLN A 61 -3.12 10.38 -7.11
C GLN A 61 -2.27 9.12 -6.91
N GLY A 62 -2.29 8.53 -5.71
CA GLY A 62 -1.52 7.33 -5.36
C GLY A 62 -2.10 6.01 -5.86
N ARG A 63 -3.20 6.01 -6.60
CA ARG A 63 -3.75 4.80 -7.22
C ARG A 63 -2.85 4.25 -8.31
N ILE A 64 -2.79 2.93 -8.45
CA ILE A 64 -2.10 2.29 -9.57
C ILE A 64 -2.89 2.55 -10.85
N THR A 65 -4.19 2.24 -10.83
CA THR A 65 -5.12 2.39 -11.96
C THR A 65 -6.40 3.09 -11.51
N ASN A 66 -7.25 3.50 -12.45
CA ASN A 66 -8.59 4.03 -12.16
C ASN A 66 -9.50 3.02 -11.41
N GLY A 67 -9.15 1.74 -11.40
CA GLY A 67 -9.90 0.67 -10.73
C GLY A 67 -9.43 0.32 -9.32
N CYS A 68 -8.46 1.01 -8.75
CA CYS A 68 -7.97 0.72 -7.40
C CYS A 68 -8.91 1.22 -6.31
N LEU A 69 -8.98 0.48 -5.20
CA LEU A 69 -9.61 0.95 -3.96
C LEU A 69 -8.88 2.18 -3.40
N GLY A 70 -9.61 2.97 -2.64
CA GLY A 70 -9.13 4.14 -1.93
C GLY A 70 -9.64 4.27 -0.52
N ILE A 71 -8.89 5.02 0.29
CA ILE A 71 -9.26 5.41 1.66
C ILE A 71 -8.82 6.85 1.96
N TRP A 72 -8.83 7.70 0.94
CA TRP A 72 -8.46 9.12 1.04
C TRP A 72 -9.61 10.05 1.40
N ASP A 73 -10.87 9.56 1.41
CA ASP A 73 -12.07 10.32 1.73
C ASP A 73 -12.90 9.56 2.77
N ASP A 74 -13.48 10.28 3.74
CA ASP A 74 -14.31 9.70 4.80
C ASP A 74 -15.53 8.95 4.24
N LYS A 75 -16.03 9.37 3.08
CA LYS A 75 -17.13 8.69 2.37
C LYS A 75 -16.79 7.26 1.93
N GLN A 76 -15.52 6.88 1.89
CA GLN A 76 -15.10 5.52 1.55
C GLN A 76 -15.18 4.56 2.75
N ILE A 77 -15.26 5.09 3.98
CA ILE A 77 -15.28 4.32 5.23
C ILE A 77 -16.46 3.34 5.27
N GLU A 78 -17.67 3.80 4.91
CA GLU A 78 -18.86 2.97 5.06
C GLU A 78 -18.82 1.70 4.21
N GLY A 79 -18.44 1.80 2.94
CA GLY A 79 -18.28 0.61 2.07
C GLY A 79 -17.21 -0.36 2.58
N LEU A 80 -16.11 0.17 3.12
CA LEU A 80 -15.06 -0.65 3.73
C LEU A 80 -15.54 -1.31 5.03
N ARG A 81 -16.35 -0.61 5.84
CA ARG A 81 -16.98 -1.15 7.07
C ARG A 81 -17.91 -2.34 6.77
N GLU A 82 -18.68 -2.31 5.70
CA GLU A 82 -19.49 -3.45 5.29
C GLU A 82 -18.64 -4.68 4.98
N ILE A 83 -17.46 -4.51 4.36
CA ILE A 83 -16.53 -5.60 4.07
C ILE A 83 -15.93 -6.15 5.37
N THR A 84 -15.43 -5.28 6.26
CA THR A 84 -14.83 -5.72 7.53
C THR A 84 -15.82 -6.48 8.39
N GLN A 85 -17.07 -6.01 8.49
CA GLN A 85 -18.14 -6.69 9.20
C GLN A 85 -18.43 -8.08 8.60
N SER A 86 -18.51 -8.19 7.27
CA SER A 86 -18.73 -9.47 6.59
C SER A 86 -17.60 -10.46 6.88
N ILE A 87 -16.34 -10.01 6.83
CA ILE A 87 -15.17 -10.85 7.13
C ILE A 87 -15.22 -11.33 8.59
N LYS A 88 -15.56 -10.44 9.55
CA LYS A 88 -15.63 -10.77 10.98
C LYS A 88 -16.76 -11.76 11.30
N VAL A 89 -17.93 -11.56 10.73
CA VAL A 89 -19.08 -12.49 10.91
C VAL A 89 -18.73 -13.90 10.43
N LEU A 90 -17.91 -14.01 9.38
CA LEU A 90 -17.41 -15.28 8.85
C LEU A 90 -16.17 -15.81 9.62
N GLY A 91 -15.78 -15.16 10.72
CA GLY A 91 -14.76 -15.63 11.64
C GLY A 91 -13.32 -15.43 11.17
N SER A 92 -13.07 -14.48 10.27
CA SER A 92 -11.74 -14.07 9.83
C SER A 92 -11.41 -12.65 10.31
N ILE A 93 -10.13 -12.32 10.40
CA ILE A 93 -9.67 -10.99 10.77
C ILE A 93 -9.48 -10.14 9.52
N PRO A 94 -10.11 -8.94 9.41
CA PRO A 94 -9.91 -8.05 8.30
C PRO A 94 -8.63 -7.23 8.46
N ALA A 95 -7.84 -7.19 7.41
CA ALA A 95 -6.63 -6.38 7.27
C ALA A 95 -6.67 -5.53 6.01
N ILE A 96 -5.92 -4.45 5.98
CA ILE A 96 -5.81 -3.55 4.82
C ILE A 96 -4.36 -3.26 4.50
N GLN A 97 -4.02 -3.20 3.21
CA GLN A 97 -2.73 -2.73 2.73
C GLN A 97 -2.88 -1.28 2.24
N LEU A 98 -2.20 -0.35 2.90
CA LEU A 98 -2.13 1.07 2.53
C LEU A 98 -0.96 1.31 1.59
N GLY A 99 -1.20 2.01 0.48
CA GLY A 99 -0.18 2.22 -0.53
C GLY A 99 -0.33 3.52 -1.32
N HIS A 100 0.76 3.87 -2.00
CA HIS A 100 0.85 4.94 -2.98
C HIS A 100 1.71 4.44 -4.14
N ALA A 101 1.18 4.45 -5.37
CA ALA A 101 1.83 3.82 -6.51
C ALA A 101 3.11 4.55 -6.99
N GLY A 102 3.29 5.82 -6.62
CA GLY A 102 4.47 6.58 -7.03
C GLY A 102 4.55 6.70 -8.56
N GLN A 103 5.73 6.44 -9.11
CA GLN A 103 5.96 6.46 -10.56
C GLN A 103 5.14 5.43 -11.35
N LYS A 104 4.57 4.42 -10.68
CA LYS A 104 3.68 3.42 -11.27
C LYS A 104 2.20 3.79 -11.14
N ALA A 105 1.89 5.03 -10.80
CA ALA A 105 0.52 5.55 -10.81
C ALA A 105 0.04 5.83 -12.24
N SER A 106 -1.27 5.93 -12.40
CA SER A 106 -1.87 6.26 -13.71
C SER A 106 -1.59 5.22 -14.80
N MET A 107 -1.63 3.93 -14.42
CA MET A 107 -1.47 2.79 -15.34
C MET A 107 -2.80 2.30 -15.89
N GLN A 108 -2.72 1.55 -16.98
CA GLN A 108 -3.82 0.71 -17.47
C GLN A 108 -4.12 -0.42 -16.47
N ARG A 109 -5.39 -0.83 -16.42
CA ARG A 109 -5.74 -2.10 -15.76
C ARG A 109 -5.05 -3.27 -16.49
N PRO A 110 -4.73 -4.40 -15.81
CA PRO A 110 -4.02 -5.52 -16.44
C PRO A 110 -4.66 -6.04 -17.73
N TRP A 111 -5.98 -6.10 -17.78
CA TRP A 111 -6.71 -6.57 -18.98
C TRP A 111 -6.83 -5.53 -20.09
N HIS A 112 -6.30 -4.32 -19.89
CA HIS A 112 -6.20 -3.27 -20.92
C HIS A 112 -4.76 -3.07 -21.41
N GLY A 113 -3.81 -3.93 -20.97
CA GLY A 113 -2.43 -3.90 -21.43
C GLY A 113 -1.38 -3.81 -20.30
N ASN A 114 -1.78 -3.38 -19.09
CA ASN A 114 -0.87 -3.24 -17.93
C ASN A 114 0.32 -2.30 -18.18
N GLY A 115 0.15 -1.36 -19.09
CA GLY A 115 1.15 -0.37 -19.50
C GLY A 115 0.75 1.07 -19.17
N PRO A 116 1.40 2.06 -19.79
CA PRO A 116 1.00 3.46 -19.66
C PRO A 116 -0.40 3.68 -20.25
N GLN A 117 -1.18 4.57 -19.63
CA GLN A 117 -2.48 4.95 -20.19
C GLN A 117 -2.32 5.71 -21.52
N THR A 118 -3.29 5.50 -22.42
CA THR A 118 -3.36 6.09 -23.76
C THR A 118 -4.70 6.81 -23.98
N THR A 119 -4.86 7.42 -25.14
CA THR A 119 -6.15 8.02 -25.54
C THR A 119 -7.29 7.01 -25.56
N ILE A 120 -7.00 5.71 -25.85
CA ILE A 120 -8.01 4.64 -25.82
C ILE A 120 -8.58 4.46 -24.41
N ASP A 121 -7.77 4.68 -23.38
CA ASP A 121 -8.22 4.55 -21.99
C ASP A 121 -9.11 5.74 -21.58
N THR A 122 -8.80 6.94 -22.05
CA THR A 122 -9.66 8.13 -21.85
C THR A 122 -10.98 8.01 -22.60
N ASP A 123 -11.01 7.40 -23.79
CA ASP A 123 -12.25 7.11 -24.54
C ASP A 123 -13.16 6.11 -23.80
N ARG A 124 -12.58 5.25 -22.93
CA ARG A 124 -13.32 4.37 -22.01
C ARG A 124 -13.79 5.06 -20.73
N GLY A 125 -13.41 6.32 -20.51
CA GLY A 125 -13.74 7.10 -19.31
C GLY A 125 -12.71 7.03 -18.20
N ASP A 126 -11.53 6.44 -18.42
CA ASP A 126 -10.42 6.48 -17.46
C ASP A 126 -9.77 7.87 -17.48
N ILE A 127 -9.29 8.31 -16.32
CA ILE A 127 -8.62 9.60 -16.15
C ILE A 127 -7.12 9.35 -16.12
N ILE A 128 -6.35 10.13 -16.86
CA ILE A 128 -4.89 10.19 -16.78
C ILE A 128 -4.50 11.29 -15.79
N TRP A 129 -3.58 10.98 -14.87
CA TRP A 129 -3.03 11.96 -13.92
C TRP A 129 -1.52 11.86 -13.82
N GLU A 130 -0.90 12.98 -13.41
CA GLU A 130 0.54 13.05 -13.23
C GLU A 130 0.99 12.22 -12.02
N PRO A 131 1.91 11.26 -12.17
CA PRO A 131 2.55 10.57 -11.05
C PRO A 131 3.52 11.48 -10.30
N ILE A 132 3.81 11.11 -9.03
CA ILE A 132 4.89 11.74 -8.23
C ILE A 132 5.87 10.65 -7.76
N ALA A 133 7.15 11.01 -7.65
CA ALA A 133 8.20 10.06 -7.27
C ALA A 133 9.42 10.78 -6.65
N PRO A 134 10.40 10.04 -6.07
CA PRO A 134 11.65 10.65 -5.60
C PRO A 134 12.46 11.33 -6.72
N MET A 135 12.27 10.92 -7.96
CA MET A 135 12.95 11.49 -9.14
C MET A 135 11.96 11.71 -10.29
N ASP A 136 12.35 12.51 -11.27
CA ASP A 136 11.56 12.90 -12.44
C ASP A 136 11.92 12.09 -13.71
N ARG A 137 12.26 10.81 -13.54
CA ARG A 137 12.54 9.88 -14.63
C ARG A 137 11.36 8.92 -14.83
N PRO A 138 10.85 8.74 -16.07
CA PRO A 138 9.80 7.76 -16.34
C PRO A 138 10.29 6.33 -16.02
N LEU A 139 9.35 5.44 -15.76
CA LEU A 139 9.64 4.03 -15.46
C LEU A 139 10.29 3.33 -16.66
N ASP A 140 9.77 3.60 -17.86
CA ASP A 140 10.27 3.06 -19.12
C ASP A 140 9.84 3.99 -20.27
N GLU A 141 10.24 3.66 -21.49
CA GLU A 141 9.81 4.39 -22.71
C GLU A 141 8.28 4.36 -22.84
N GLY A 142 7.70 5.50 -23.17
CA GLY A 142 6.25 5.66 -23.28
C GLY A 142 5.49 5.84 -21.97
N TRP A 143 6.14 5.67 -20.80
CA TRP A 143 5.52 5.94 -19.51
C TRP A 143 5.48 7.42 -19.17
N LEU A 144 4.48 7.82 -18.36
CA LEU A 144 4.40 9.18 -17.86
C LEU A 144 5.64 9.53 -17.05
N LYS A 145 6.20 10.70 -17.32
CA LYS A 145 7.28 11.26 -16.50
C LYS A 145 6.68 11.71 -15.17
N PRO A 146 7.10 11.14 -14.03
CA PRO A 146 6.63 11.60 -12.74
C PRO A 146 7.22 12.96 -12.42
N ARG A 147 6.50 13.76 -11.66
CA ARG A 147 7.04 14.96 -11.05
C ARG A 147 7.84 14.58 -9.80
N LYS A 148 9.06 15.14 -9.68
CA LYS A 148 9.87 14.93 -8.48
C LYS A 148 9.20 15.58 -7.27
N MET A 149 9.05 14.81 -6.19
CA MET A 149 8.44 15.28 -4.95
C MET A 149 9.30 16.34 -4.25
N GLU A 150 8.67 17.44 -3.85
CA GLU A 150 9.23 18.44 -2.96
C GLU A 150 8.88 18.13 -1.50
N ARG A 151 9.45 18.89 -0.57
CA ARG A 151 9.21 18.71 0.88
C ARG A 151 7.73 18.72 1.25
N LYS A 152 6.98 19.67 0.69
CA LYS A 152 5.54 19.79 0.95
C LYS A 152 4.78 18.50 0.61
N GLU A 153 5.11 17.86 -0.50
CA GLU A 153 4.43 16.64 -0.94
C GLU A 153 4.83 15.41 -0.12
N LEU A 154 6.07 15.38 0.38
CA LEU A 154 6.47 14.36 1.36
C LEU A 154 5.60 14.46 2.61
N ASP A 155 5.40 15.67 3.12
CA ASP A 155 4.55 15.92 4.29
C ASP A 155 3.09 15.55 4.00
N GLU A 156 2.54 15.96 2.85
CA GLU A 156 1.16 15.64 2.42
C GLU A 156 0.93 14.13 2.28
N VAL A 157 1.86 13.39 1.68
CA VAL A 157 1.76 11.94 1.52
C VAL A 157 1.89 11.23 2.88
N ARG A 158 2.82 11.64 3.73
CA ARG A 158 2.94 11.10 5.09
C ARG A 158 1.64 11.30 5.87
N ASP A 159 1.06 12.50 5.84
CA ASP A 159 -0.19 12.81 6.51
C ASP A 159 -1.38 12.04 5.88
N ALA A 160 -1.34 11.74 4.58
CA ALA A 160 -2.32 10.88 3.93
C ALA A 160 -2.27 9.43 4.44
N PHE A 161 -1.08 8.87 4.70
CA PHE A 161 -0.95 7.56 5.36
C PHE A 161 -1.52 7.57 6.78
N VAL A 162 -1.28 8.63 7.54
CA VAL A 162 -1.86 8.83 8.89
C VAL A 162 -3.38 8.82 8.81
N LYS A 163 -3.98 9.67 7.99
CA LYS A 163 -5.44 9.75 7.83
C LYS A 163 -6.05 8.45 7.30
N ALA A 164 -5.35 7.78 6.37
CA ALA A 164 -5.76 6.48 5.87
C ALA A 164 -5.77 5.42 6.97
N SER A 165 -4.79 5.44 7.89
CA SER A 165 -4.76 4.53 9.04
C SER A 165 -5.88 4.81 10.05
N GLU A 166 -6.20 6.07 10.34
CA GLU A 166 -7.35 6.45 11.16
C GLU A 166 -8.67 5.93 10.58
N ARG A 167 -8.91 6.18 9.27
CA ARG A 167 -10.08 5.68 8.55
C ARG A 167 -10.15 4.16 8.52
N SER A 168 -8.99 3.49 8.44
CA SER A 168 -8.93 2.02 8.48
C SER A 168 -9.43 1.47 9.81
N ILE A 169 -9.00 2.05 10.93
CA ILE A 169 -9.49 1.68 12.26
C ILE A 169 -10.99 1.96 12.37
N GLU A 170 -11.43 3.12 11.92
CA GLU A 170 -12.87 3.50 11.93
C GLU A 170 -13.72 2.56 11.06
N ALA A 171 -13.20 2.11 9.91
CA ALA A 171 -13.84 1.11 9.05
C ALA A 171 -13.84 -0.31 9.66
N GLY A 172 -13.13 -0.53 10.79
CA GLY A 172 -13.13 -1.79 11.51
C GLY A 172 -12.05 -2.78 11.11
N PHE A 173 -11.00 -2.36 10.40
CA PHE A 173 -9.81 -3.18 10.19
C PHE A 173 -9.05 -3.38 11.50
N GLU A 174 -8.48 -4.56 11.68
CA GLU A 174 -7.76 -4.94 12.89
C GLU A 174 -6.24 -5.08 12.67
N VAL A 175 -5.81 -5.12 11.40
CA VAL A 175 -4.40 -5.16 11.01
C VAL A 175 -4.18 -4.17 9.87
N ILE A 176 -3.09 -3.40 9.93
CA ILE A 176 -2.68 -2.47 8.87
C ILE A 176 -1.33 -2.93 8.33
N GLU A 177 -1.19 -2.93 7.01
CA GLU A 177 0.08 -3.13 6.32
C GLU A 177 0.43 -1.89 5.49
N ILE A 178 1.67 -1.43 5.60
CA ILE A 178 2.20 -0.36 4.74
C ILE A 178 2.95 -1.01 3.58
N HIS A 179 2.58 -0.64 2.35
CA HIS A 179 3.19 -1.17 1.13
C HIS A 179 4.49 -0.42 0.80
N MET A 180 5.63 -1.09 1.00
CA MET A 180 6.99 -0.58 0.71
C MET A 180 7.75 -1.50 -0.27
N ALA A 181 7.04 -2.08 -1.24
CA ALA A 181 7.60 -3.06 -2.18
C ALA A 181 7.27 -2.70 -3.62
N HIS A 182 7.74 -3.52 -4.56
CA HIS A 182 7.33 -3.59 -5.97
C HIS A 182 7.57 -2.32 -6.80
N GLY A 183 8.49 -1.45 -6.39
CA GLY A 183 8.76 -0.19 -7.07
C GLY A 183 7.68 0.88 -6.89
N TYR A 184 6.74 0.70 -5.93
CA TYR A 184 5.80 1.73 -5.53
C TYR A 184 6.48 2.82 -4.70
N LEU A 185 5.77 3.87 -4.33
CA LEU A 185 6.38 5.11 -3.83
C LEU A 185 7.41 4.89 -2.72
N LEU A 186 7.05 4.18 -1.64
CA LEU A 186 7.96 4.01 -0.51
C LEU A 186 9.16 3.12 -0.86
N HIS A 187 8.98 2.07 -1.70
CA HIS A 187 10.09 1.31 -2.24
C HIS A 187 11.01 2.17 -3.12
N SER A 188 10.43 3.07 -3.93
CA SER A 188 11.23 3.93 -4.80
C SER A 188 12.11 4.94 -4.04
N PHE A 189 11.82 5.21 -2.75
CA PHE A 189 12.74 5.93 -1.86
C PHE A 189 13.87 5.04 -1.36
N LEU A 190 13.61 3.76 -1.06
CA LEU A 190 14.59 2.81 -0.53
C LEU A 190 15.67 2.46 -1.58
N SER A 191 15.23 2.14 -2.80
CA SER A 191 16.11 1.69 -3.87
C SER A 191 16.99 2.81 -4.43
N PRO A 192 18.32 2.64 -4.49
CA PRO A 192 19.21 3.62 -5.13
C PRO A 192 18.98 3.76 -6.64
N LEU A 193 18.38 2.74 -7.29
CA LEU A 193 18.06 2.78 -8.73
C LEU A 193 16.89 3.72 -9.05
N SER A 194 16.00 3.97 -8.09
CA SER A 194 14.82 4.82 -8.24
C SER A 194 14.83 6.08 -7.37
N ASN A 195 15.92 6.32 -6.62
CA ASN A 195 16.10 7.50 -5.79
C ASN A 195 17.40 8.21 -6.09
N SER A 196 17.35 9.20 -6.99
CA SER A 196 18.48 10.06 -7.34
C SER A 196 18.51 11.40 -6.59
N ARG A 197 17.82 11.47 -5.43
CA ARG A 197 17.82 12.69 -4.60
C ARG A 197 19.18 12.96 -3.99
N ASN A 198 19.50 14.24 -3.80
CA ASN A 198 20.73 14.73 -3.19
C ASN A 198 20.48 15.53 -1.90
N ASP A 199 19.28 15.39 -1.34
CA ASP A 199 18.87 15.96 -0.06
C ASP A 199 18.83 14.89 1.05
N GLU A 200 18.25 15.22 2.21
CA GLU A 200 18.14 14.31 3.35
C GLU A 200 17.29 13.04 3.10
N TYR A 201 16.68 12.90 1.92
CA TYR A 201 15.86 11.74 1.52
C TYR A 201 16.52 10.90 0.43
N GLY A 202 17.80 11.14 0.09
CA GLY A 202 18.52 10.41 -0.94
C GLY A 202 20.01 10.28 -0.67
N GLY A 203 20.73 9.57 -1.55
CA GLY A 203 22.15 9.29 -1.38
C GLY A 203 22.42 8.11 -0.43
N SER A 204 22.79 8.36 0.82
CA SER A 204 23.11 7.27 1.78
C SER A 204 21.89 6.41 2.09
N ILE A 205 22.13 5.19 2.57
CA ILE A 205 21.06 4.25 2.93
C ILE A 205 20.14 4.82 4.02
N GLU A 206 20.70 5.52 5.02
CA GLU A 206 19.94 6.15 6.09
C GLU A 206 18.99 7.23 5.55
N ASN A 207 19.47 8.02 4.59
CA ASN A 207 18.64 9.03 3.93
C ASN A 207 17.55 8.42 3.08
N ARG A 208 17.85 7.35 2.32
CA ARG A 208 16.83 6.65 1.53
C ARG A 208 15.75 5.98 2.39
N MET A 209 16.11 5.47 3.56
CA MET A 209 15.17 4.90 4.54
C MET A 209 14.33 5.95 5.27
N ARG A 210 14.78 7.21 5.32
CA ARG A 210 14.19 8.27 6.17
C ARG A 210 12.70 8.46 5.94
N PHE A 211 12.27 8.71 4.70
CA PHE A 211 10.86 8.95 4.40
C PHE A 211 9.97 7.73 4.69
N PRO A 212 10.31 6.50 4.26
CA PRO A 212 9.59 5.30 4.66
C PRO A 212 9.46 5.12 6.19
N LEU A 213 10.54 5.38 6.94
CA LEU A 213 10.53 5.28 8.40
C LEU A 213 9.70 6.38 9.08
N GLU A 214 9.69 7.59 8.54
CA GLU A 214 8.80 8.68 9.01
C GLU A 214 7.32 8.28 8.86
N VAL A 215 6.95 7.64 7.74
CA VAL A 215 5.59 7.12 7.52
C VAL A 215 5.25 6.04 8.55
N VAL A 216 6.13 5.04 8.75
CA VAL A 216 5.92 3.98 9.75
C VAL A 216 5.73 4.55 11.14
N LYS A 217 6.63 5.42 11.56
CA LYS A 217 6.58 6.06 12.88
C LYS A 217 5.26 6.78 13.11
N LYS A 218 4.82 7.59 12.13
CA LYS A 218 3.58 8.36 12.24
C LYS A 218 2.34 7.47 12.23
N VAL A 219 2.30 6.43 11.41
CA VAL A 219 1.21 5.46 11.43
C VAL A 219 1.19 4.71 12.76
N ARG A 220 2.33 4.25 13.29
CA ARG A 220 2.40 3.58 14.60
C ARG A 220 1.91 4.49 15.74
N GLU A 221 2.36 5.77 15.77
CA GLU A 221 1.88 6.75 16.75
C GLU A 221 0.35 6.92 16.70
N THR A 222 -0.23 6.84 15.50
CA THR A 222 -1.67 7.04 15.26
C THR A 222 -2.51 5.84 15.69
N ILE A 223 -2.10 4.61 15.30
CA ILE A 223 -2.91 3.41 15.58
C ILE A 223 -2.66 2.81 16.97
N GLY A 224 -1.66 3.31 17.71
CA GLY A 224 -1.30 2.84 19.04
C GLY A 224 -0.61 1.48 19.04
N GLU A 225 -0.29 0.98 20.22
CA GLU A 225 0.52 -0.23 20.40
C GLU A 225 -0.23 -1.55 20.20
N ASN A 226 -1.56 -1.53 20.27
CA ASN A 226 -2.37 -2.75 20.28
C ASN A 226 -2.68 -3.28 18.89
N VAL A 227 -2.70 -2.42 17.89
CA VAL A 227 -2.97 -2.79 16.50
C VAL A 227 -1.71 -3.34 15.83
N PRO A 228 -1.72 -4.56 15.26
CA PRO A 228 -0.61 -5.04 14.46
C PRO A 228 -0.35 -4.13 13.25
N LEU A 229 0.89 -3.68 13.11
CA LEU A 229 1.40 -2.96 11.95
C LEU A 229 2.38 -3.85 11.20
N PHE A 230 2.08 -4.11 9.94
CA PHE A 230 2.90 -4.86 9.02
C PHE A 230 3.54 -3.92 8.00
N VAL A 231 4.66 -4.33 7.47
CA VAL A 231 5.32 -3.66 6.35
C VAL A 231 5.66 -4.71 5.29
N ARG A 232 5.22 -4.48 4.06
CA ARG A 232 5.62 -5.31 2.92
C ARG A 232 6.79 -4.68 2.21
N ILE A 233 7.90 -5.40 2.07
CA ILE A 233 9.11 -4.98 1.37
C ILE A 233 9.41 -5.90 0.18
N SER A 234 10.14 -5.38 -0.83
CA SER A 234 10.90 -6.23 -1.75
C SER A 234 12.21 -6.59 -1.06
N ALA A 235 12.55 -7.87 -1.02
CA ALA A 235 13.75 -8.34 -0.33
C ALA A 235 15.02 -7.79 -0.98
N GLU A 236 15.00 -7.67 -2.31
CA GLU A 236 16.08 -7.10 -3.13
C GLU A 236 15.52 -6.58 -4.46
N ASP A 237 16.28 -5.77 -5.17
CA ASP A 237 15.90 -5.29 -6.51
C ASP A 237 16.24 -6.31 -7.62
N GLY A 238 17.14 -7.27 -7.35
CA GLY A 238 17.62 -8.24 -8.33
C GLY A 238 18.48 -7.64 -9.45
N LEU A 239 18.99 -6.43 -9.25
CA LEU A 239 19.79 -5.67 -10.20
C LEU A 239 21.06 -5.12 -9.53
N ASP A 240 22.16 -5.08 -10.27
CA ASP A 240 23.43 -4.53 -9.78
C ASP A 240 23.28 -3.08 -9.34
N GLY A 241 23.80 -2.76 -8.16
CA GLY A 241 23.72 -1.43 -7.57
C GLY A 241 22.33 -1.07 -7.03
N GLY A 242 21.39 -2.02 -6.96
CA GLY A 242 20.07 -1.86 -6.37
C GLY A 242 20.03 -2.09 -4.85
N TRP A 243 18.84 -2.16 -4.31
CA TRP A 243 18.53 -2.55 -2.93
C TRP A 243 18.88 -4.03 -2.73
N THR A 244 19.63 -4.34 -1.67
CA THR A 244 20.15 -5.68 -1.40
C THR A 244 19.43 -6.39 -0.25
N ILE A 245 19.67 -7.69 -0.10
CA ILE A 245 19.16 -8.46 1.04
C ILE A 245 19.72 -7.94 2.38
N GLU A 246 20.99 -7.50 2.40
CA GLU A 246 21.63 -6.90 3.57
C GLU A 246 20.96 -5.59 3.97
N ASP A 247 20.60 -4.76 2.97
CA ASP A 247 19.82 -3.53 3.19
C ASP A 247 18.45 -3.87 3.83
N SER A 248 17.79 -4.91 3.32
CA SER A 248 16.51 -5.39 3.86
C SER A 248 16.62 -5.88 5.29
N ILE A 249 17.68 -6.63 5.63
CA ILE A 249 17.94 -7.09 7.01
C ILE A 249 18.11 -5.89 7.95
N ASN A 250 18.94 -4.92 7.55
CA ASN A 250 19.16 -3.70 8.33
C ASN A 250 17.85 -2.92 8.50
N PHE A 251 17.09 -2.74 7.44
CA PHE A 251 15.80 -2.04 7.47
C PHE A 251 14.78 -2.75 8.39
N CYS A 252 14.70 -4.08 8.34
CA CYS A 252 13.83 -4.87 9.22
C CYS A 252 14.19 -4.72 10.69
N HIS A 253 15.47 -4.61 11.05
CA HIS A 253 15.88 -4.33 12.43
C HIS A 253 15.35 -2.98 12.89
N ILE A 254 15.47 -1.92 12.08
CA ILE A 254 14.96 -0.59 12.42
C ILE A 254 13.42 -0.60 12.50
N LEU A 255 12.73 -1.27 11.57
CA LEU A 255 11.27 -1.41 11.60
C LEU A 255 10.79 -2.08 12.89
N LYS A 256 11.47 -3.14 13.33
CA LYS A 256 11.18 -3.83 14.60
C LYS A 256 11.31 -2.89 15.81
N GLU A 257 12.33 -2.04 15.84
CA GLU A 257 12.50 -1.02 16.90
C GLU A 257 11.39 0.03 16.87
N GLN A 258 10.76 0.27 15.71
CA GLN A 258 9.60 1.15 15.57
C GLN A 258 8.26 0.44 15.82
N GLY A 259 8.27 -0.81 16.28
CA GLY A 259 7.07 -1.54 16.67
C GLY A 259 6.29 -2.21 15.52
N VAL A 260 6.96 -2.49 14.40
CA VAL A 260 6.42 -3.30 13.30
C VAL A 260 6.44 -4.80 13.67
#